data_8821589606f3ac36a819ba8d6e50d2c5
#
_entry.id   8821589606f3ac36a819ba8d6e50d2c5
#
_cell.length_a   1.000
_cell.length_b   1.000
_cell.length_c   1.000
_cell.angle_alpha   90.00
_cell.angle_beta   90.00
_cell.angle_gamma   90.00
#
_symmetry.space_group_name_H-M   'P 1'
#
loop_
_entity.id
_entity.type
_entity.pdbx_description
1 polymer ?
#
loop_
_entity_poly.entity_id
_entity_poly.type
_entity_poly.pdbx_seq_one_letter_code
_entity_poly.pdbx_strand_id
1 'polypeptide(L)'
;YAAKVRLLNELILEYDNGLKHSLVTDKLNILNSTISALERDGLIKIESSVVYRNYSGAAIEGAKADTGKVELNDDQKRIAGSIIKDIKEGKNDKYLIHGITGSGKTEVYLAVIDEVIRQGKSVIMLIPEIALTYQTVKRFYKRFGDSISVLNSRMSAGERYDQYLRAKNGDTKIVIGPRSAVFTPFDNLGLIIIDEEHEGSYKSELSPRYNTRDVAFRRAETEGASVILGSATPSLESYSAACAGRIRLFELDKRAGEAELPTVYVTDLREELKAKNRSIFSRKLKELIVDRLEKHEQTMLFINRRGHSGFVNCRSCGHVIKCPHCDVSLTYHNNGKLVCHYCGFERDMVKCCPDCGSPYIMAFGTGTQKVEELLKAEFPSARVLRMDHDTTKQKESYDEILSKFSDHEADILVGTQMIVKGHDFHKVTLVGILLADMSLYSEDFRSAEKTFELLSQAAGRAGRGSAKGDVVIQTYNPEHYAVTAAAAHDYKRFYSEEIEFRRLMNYPPSWNMLKVSILGKEE
;
A
#
# COMPACT_ATOMS: atom_id res chain seq x y z
N TYR A 1 -46.73 -10.26 38.08
CA TYR A 1 -46.74 -8.84 38.51
C TYR A 1 -45.32 -8.32 38.76
N ALA A 2 -44.52 -8.99 39.57
CA ALA A 2 -43.15 -8.56 39.92
C ALA A 2 -42.23 -8.34 38.69
N ALA A 3 -42.29 -9.22 37.68
CA ALA A 3 -41.48 -9.07 36.46
C ALA A 3 -41.88 -7.84 35.62
N LYS A 4 -43.18 -7.50 35.52
CA LYS A 4 -43.65 -6.29 34.86
C LYS A 4 -43.15 -5.02 35.54
N VAL A 5 -43.23 -4.97 36.88
CA VAL A 5 -42.77 -3.83 37.69
C VAL A 5 -41.24 -3.67 37.59
N ARG A 6 -40.52 -4.79 37.61
CA ARG A 6 -39.04 -4.76 37.46
C ARG A 6 -38.60 -4.18 36.10
N LEU A 7 -39.24 -4.61 35.00
CA LEU A 7 -38.93 -4.09 33.67
C LEU A 7 -39.23 -2.60 33.55
N LEU A 8 -40.39 -2.16 34.06
CA LEU A 8 -40.78 -0.76 34.02
C LEU A 8 -39.82 0.12 34.84
N ASN A 9 -39.40 -0.35 36.03
CA ASN A 9 -38.42 0.40 36.85
C ASN A 9 -37.07 0.53 36.14
N GLU A 10 -36.54 -0.51 35.50
CA GLU A 10 -35.29 -0.45 34.74
C GLU A 10 -35.41 0.48 33.53
N LEU A 11 -36.55 0.46 32.81
CA LEU A 11 -36.81 1.38 31.70
C LEU A 11 -36.91 2.84 32.15
N ILE A 12 -37.43 3.10 33.37
CA ILE A 12 -37.51 4.44 33.94
C ILE A 12 -36.12 4.95 34.34
N LEU A 13 -35.24 4.08 34.79
CA LEU A 13 -33.86 4.42 35.18
C LEU A 13 -32.98 4.76 33.95
N GLU A 14 -33.24 4.12 32.81
CA GLU A 14 -32.51 4.30 31.55
C GLU A 14 -33.19 5.34 30.62
N TYR A 15 -33.64 6.43 31.13
CA TYR A 15 -34.60 7.43 30.65
C TYR A 15 -34.60 7.81 29.17
N ASP A 16 -33.53 7.63 28.39
CA ASP A 16 -33.46 8.06 26.97
C ASP A 16 -33.08 6.97 25.94
N ASN A 17 -32.57 5.81 26.36
CA ASN A 17 -31.93 4.85 25.43
C ASN A 17 -32.66 3.52 25.25
N GLY A 18 -33.71 3.24 26.06
CA GLY A 18 -34.37 1.94 26.08
C GLY A 18 -33.44 0.79 26.48
N LEU A 19 -34.00 -0.40 26.70
CA LEU A 19 -33.24 -1.60 27.05
C LEU A 19 -33.17 -2.55 25.86
N LYS A 20 -31.97 -3.09 25.58
CA LYS A 20 -31.82 -4.15 24.57
C LYS A 20 -32.63 -5.39 24.96
N HIS A 21 -33.37 -5.97 24.03
CA HIS A 21 -34.22 -7.14 24.26
C HIS A 21 -33.44 -8.31 24.88
N SER A 22 -32.20 -8.59 24.43
CA SER A 22 -31.34 -9.61 25.01
C SER A 22 -30.95 -9.33 26.48
N LEU A 23 -30.79 -8.07 26.86
CA LEU A 23 -30.56 -7.68 28.25
C LEU A 23 -31.79 -7.98 29.14
N VAL A 24 -32.98 -7.74 28.60
CA VAL A 24 -34.24 -8.00 29.30
C VAL A 24 -34.49 -9.50 29.45
N THR A 25 -34.26 -10.30 28.40
CA THR A 25 -34.46 -11.75 28.45
C THR A 25 -33.38 -12.50 29.20
N ASP A 26 -32.09 -12.19 28.96
CA ASP A 26 -30.97 -13.00 29.42
C ASP A 26 -30.44 -12.57 30.80
N LYS A 27 -30.42 -11.26 31.08
CA LYS A 27 -29.92 -10.72 32.37
C LYS A 27 -31.05 -10.45 33.38
N LEU A 28 -32.15 -9.87 32.93
CA LEU A 28 -33.28 -9.60 33.81
C LEU A 28 -34.20 -10.82 33.96
N ASN A 29 -34.01 -11.88 33.19
CA ASN A 29 -34.80 -13.11 33.18
C ASN A 29 -36.31 -12.87 33.00
N ILE A 30 -36.67 -11.93 32.13
CA ILE A 30 -38.07 -11.59 31.87
C ILE A 30 -38.53 -12.30 30.60
N LEU A 31 -39.63 -13.04 30.71
CA LEU A 31 -40.20 -13.82 29.60
C LEU A 31 -40.77 -12.91 28.51
N ASN A 32 -40.63 -13.33 27.27
CA ASN A 32 -41.20 -12.64 26.10
C ASN A 32 -42.74 -12.41 26.23
N SER A 33 -43.48 -13.33 26.86
CA SER A 33 -44.89 -13.16 27.14
C SER A 33 -45.19 -11.95 28.04
N THR A 34 -44.31 -11.63 28.98
CA THR A 34 -44.45 -10.44 29.84
C THR A 34 -44.18 -9.16 29.05
N ILE A 35 -43.15 -9.16 28.19
CA ILE A 35 -42.82 -8.04 27.29
C ILE A 35 -43.96 -7.76 26.36
N SER A 36 -44.48 -8.78 25.64
CA SER A 36 -45.65 -8.65 24.73
C SER A 36 -46.93 -8.22 25.45
N ALA A 37 -47.12 -8.59 26.73
CA ALA A 37 -48.23 -8.11 27.50
C ALA A 37 -48.16 -6.62 27.83
N LEU A 38 -46.95 -6.13 28.19
CA LEU A 38 -46.74 -4.70 28.43
C LEU A 38 -46.84 -3.84 27.19
N GLU A 39 -46.42 -4.36 26.05
CA GLU A 39 -46.57 -3.70 24.75
C GLU A 39 -48.07 -3.59 24.36
N ARG A 40 -48.81 -4.66 24.51
CA ARG A 40 -50.29 -4.68 24.26
C ARG A 40 -51.04 -3.74 25.22
N ASP A 41 -50.58 -3.65 26.47
CA ASP A 41 -51.10 -2.73 27.49
C ASP A 41 -50.71 -1.25 27.19
N GLY A 42 -49.90 -0.99 26.18
CA GLY A 42 -49.43 0.35 25.74
C GLY A 42 -48.41 1.00 26.71
N LEU A 43 -47.82 0.22 27.63
CA LEU A 43 -46.88 0.69 28.66
C LEU A 43 -45.44 0.73 28.19
N ILE A 44 -45.11 -0.03 27.13
CA ILE A 44 -43.80 -0.03 26.47
C ILE A 44 -43.98 -0.09 24.97
N LYS A 45 -42.97 0.33 24.24
CA LYS A 45 -42.89 0.18 22.79
C LYS A 45 -41.68 -0.67 22.43
N ILE A 46 -41.87 -1.68 21.60
CA ILE A 46 -40.76 -2.46 21.05
C ILE A 46 -40.38 -1.85 19.71
N GLU A 47 -39.17 -1.33 19.64
CA GLU A 47 -38.59 -0.84 18.38
C GLU A 47 -37.51 -1.80 17.92
N SER A 48 -37.59 -2.28 16.69
CA SER A 48 -36.52 -3.02 16.06
C SER A 48 -35.52 -2.01 15.48
N SER A 49 -34.41 -1.84 16.14
CA SER A 49 -33.29 -1.09 15.58
C SER A 49 -32.31 -2.04 14.90
N VAL A 50 -31.86 -1.68 13.72
CA VAL A 50 -30.78 -2.41 13.05
C VAL A 50 -29.49 -2.10 13.80
N VAL A 51 -28.95 -3.08 14.50
CA VAL A 51 -27.62 -2.96 15.14
C VAL A 51 -26.59 -3.48 14.17
N TYR A 52 -25.87 -2.57 13.54
CA TYR A 52 -24.75 -2.93 12.67
C TYR A 52 -23.58 -3.48 13.49
N ARG A 53 -22.97 -4.54 12.99
CA ARG A 53 -21.69 -5.03 13.49
C ARG A 53 -20.63 -4.03 13.08
N ASN A 54 -20.19 -3.22 14.03
CA ASN A 54 -19.09 -2.31 13.77
C ASN A 54 -17.78 -3.10 13.82
N TYR A 55 -16.89 -2.87 12.89
CA TYR A 55 -15.48 -3.20 13.07
C TYR A 55 -14.91 -2.28 14.15
N SER A 56 -15.27 -2.61 15.39
CA SER A 56 -14.63 -2.04 16.56
C SER A 56 -13.31 -2.79 16.79
N GLY A 57 -12.30 -2.47 16.01
CA GLY A 57 -10.98 -2.58 16.60
C GLY A 57 -11.04 -1.70 17.86
N ALA A 58 -10.73 -2.22 19.04
CA ALA A 58 -10.74 -1.55 20.34
C ALA A 58 -10.01 -0.19 20.42
N ALA A 59 -9.57 0.29 19.30
CA ALA A 59 -8.73 1.43 19.05
C ALA A 59 -9.48 2.72 18.62
N ILE A 60 -10.79 2.64 18.32
CA ILE A 60 -11.58 3.82 17.91
C ILE A 60 -12.41 4.36 19.07
N GLU A 61 -12.61 3.56 20.13
CA GLU A 61 -13.27 4.00 21.35
C GLU A 61 -12.47 5.12 22.01
N GLY A 62 -12.97 6.34 21.90
CA GLY A 62 -12.40 7.54 22.55
C GLY A 62 -11.72 8.56 21.64
N ALA A 63 -11.65 8.36 20.33
CA ALA A 63 -11.20 9.40 19.42
C ALA A 63 -12.30 10.46 19.25
N LYS A 64 -12.30 11.50 20.09
CA LYS A 64 -13.13 12.69 19.87
C LYS A 64 -12.77 13.29 18.52
N ALA A 65 -13.80 13.66 17.74
CA ALA A 65 -13.60 14.36 16.49
C ALA A 65 -12.84 15.67 16.77
N ASP A 66 -11.65 15.79 16.23
CA ASP A 66 -10.87 17.02 16.26
C ASP A 66 -11.17 17.78 14.97
N THR A 67 -11.98 18.80 15.07
CA THR A 67 -12.39 19.67 13.94
C THR A 67 -11.30 20.64 13.50
N GLY A 68 -10.07 20.49 14.00
CA GLY A 68 -8.92 21.29 13.62
C GLY A 68 -8.70 21.24 12.10
N LYS A 69 -8.87 22.38 11.43
CA LYS A 69 -8.52 22.52 10.01
C LYS A 69 -7.02 22.38 9.88
N VAL A 70 -6.56 21.37 9.15
CA VAL A 70 -5.16 21.29 8.74
C VAL A 70 -4.89 22.47 7.80
N GLU A 71 -3.87 23.26 8.11
CA GLU A 71 -3.44 24.35 7.22
C GLU A 71 -2.75 23.74 6.00
N LEU A 72 -3.40 23.88 4.86
CA LEU A 72 -2.82 23.51 3.57
C LEU A 72 -1.75 24.52 3.18
N ASN A 73 -0.63 24.07 2.62
CA ASN A 73 0.32 24.93 1.95
C ASN A 73 -0.24 25.47 0.62
N ASP A 74 0.45 26.41 -0.03
CA ASP A 74 -0.07 27.09 -1.21
C ASP A 74 -0.30 26.14 -2.40
N ASP A 75 0.58 25.16 -2.62
CA ASP A 75 0.40 24.16 -3.67
C ASP A 75 -0.80 23.25 -3.40
N GLN A 76 -0.97 22.81 -2.17
CA GLN A 76 -2.11 21.99 -1.75
C GLN A 76 -3.42 22.80 -1.86
N LYS A 77 -3.43 24.08 -1.45
CA LYS A 77 -4.58 24.99 -1.61
C LYS A 77 -4.95 25.17 -3.07
N ARG A 78 -3.97 25.39 -3.93
CA ARG A 78 -4.15 25.54 -5.38
C ARG A 78 -4.80 24.31 -6.00
N ILE A 79 -4.30 23.11 -5.67
CA ILE A 79 -4.81 21.86 -6.22
C ILE A 79 -6.21 21.55 -5.69
N ALA A 80 -6.38 21.58 -4.36
CA ALA A 80 -7.68 21.35 -3.74
C ALA A 80 -8.73 22.36 -4.25
N GLY A 81 -8.37 23.65 -4.31
CA GLY A 81 -9.25 24.72 -4.80
C GLY A 81 -9.67 24.53 -6.27
N SER A 82 -8.75 24.05 -7.12
CA SER A 82 -9.06 23.75 -8.52
C SER A 82 -10.06 22.59 -8.65
N ILE A 83 -9.83 21.49 -7.94
CA ILE A 83 -10.73 20.33 -7.96
C ILE A 83 -12.09 20.69 -7.37
N ILE A 84 -12.11 21.39 -6.24
CA ILE A 84 -13.34 21.86 -5.58
C ILE A 84 -14.14 22.79 -6.50
N LYS A 85 -13.48 23.67 -7.23
CA LYS A 85 -14.13 24.55 -8.20
C LYS A 85 -14.84 23.74 -9.28
N ASP A 86 -14.14 22.79 -9.89
CA ASP A 86 -14.70 21.93 -10.93
C ASP A 86 -15.92 21.14 -10.41
N ILE A 87 -15.82 20.57 -9.20
CA ILE A 87 -16.94 19.84 -8.56
C ILE A 87 -18.15 20.79 -8.33
N LYS A 88 -17.93 22.04 -7.89
CA LYS A 88 -19.00 23.03 -7.71
C LYS A 88 -19.65 23.45 -9.03
N GLU A 89 -18.89 23.46 -10.10
CA GLU A 89 -19.36 23.74 -11.45
C GLU A 89 -20.03 22.51 -12.12
N GLY A 90 -20.13 21.38 -11.41
CA GLY A 90 -20.72 20.13 -11.93
C GLY A 90 -19.84 19.41 -12.96
N LYS A 91 -18.57 19.76 -13.04
CA LYS A 91 -17.59 19.06 -13.89
C LYS A 91 -17.13 17.80 -13.18
N ASN A 92 -17.43 16.66 -13.78
CA ASN A 92 -17.07 15.34 -13.25
C ASN A 92 -15.82 14.85 -13.97
N ASP A 93 -14.66 15.35 -13.53
CA ASP A 93 -13.38 15.11 -14.18
C ASP A 93 -12.56 14.01 -13.49
N LYS A 94 -11.52 13.59 -14.19
CA LYS A 94 -10.50 12.64 -13.72
C LYS A 94 -9.20 13.41 -13.45
N TYR A 95 -8.66 13.24 -12.25
CA TYR A 95 -7.46 13.94 -11.79
C TYR A 95 -6.38 12.94 -11.42
N LEU A 96 -5.13 13.27 -11.73
CA LEU A 96 -3.94 12.59 -11.22
C LEU A 96 -3.13 13.57 -10.37
N ILE A 97 -2.98 13.26 -9.09
CA ILE A 97 -2.11 14.01 -8.18
C ILE A 97 -0.79 13.23 -8.06
N HIS A 98 0.19 13.64 -8.85
CA HIS A 98 1.57 13.17 -8.74
C HIS A 98 2.27 13.98 -7.67
N GLY A 99 2.55 13.37 -6.55
CA GLY A 99 3.20 14.07 -5.42
C GLY A 99 4.18 13.17 -4.71
N ILE A 100 5.41 13.65 -4.50
CA ILE A 100 6.44 12.90 -3.80
C ILE A 100 5.97 12.39 -2.44
N THR A 101 6.65 11.36 -1.91
CA THR A 101 6.32 10.82 -0.59
C THR A 101 6.45 11.91 0.48
N GLY A 102 5.38 12.11 1.27
CA GLY A 102 5.34 13.18 2.28
C GLY A 102 4.94 14.56 1.75
N SER A 103 4.48 14.69 0.51
CA SER A 103 3.99 15.97 -0.05
C SER A 103 2.64 16.43 0.50
N GLY A 104 1.96 15.57 1.28
CA GLY A 104 0.65 15.88 1.87
C GLY A 104 -0.53 15.68 0.91
N LYS A 105 -0.46 14.73 -0.03
CA LYS A 105 -1.59 14.32 -0.89
C LYS A 105 -2.86 14.06 -0.07
N THR A 106 -2.73 13.40 1.07
CA THR A 106 -3.86 13.08 1.96
C THR A 106 -4.59 14.34 2.44
N GLU A 107 -3.88 15.45 2.69
CA GLU A 107 -4.51 16.72 3.11
C GLU A 107 -5.36 17.31 1.98
N VAL A 108 -4.88 17.19 0.73
CA VAL A 108 -5.67 17.58 -0.45
C VAL A 108 -6.94 16.73 -0.54
N TYR A 109 -6.83 15.40 -0.34
CA TYR A 109 -8.00 14.52 -0.33
C TYR A 109 -9.00 14.94 0.75
N LEU A 110 -8.56 15.15 1.98
CA LEU A 110 -9.42 15.56 3.09
C LEU A 110 -10.17 16.85 2.80
N ALA A 111 -9.50 17.84 2.18
CA ALA A 111 -10.13 19.10 1.82
C ALA A 111 -11.20 18.93 0.72
N VAL A 112 -10.96 18.08 -0.27
CA VAL A 112 -11.94 17.80 -1.34
C VAL A 112 -13.10 16.97 -0.79
N ILE A 113 -12.84 15.97 0.07
CA ILE A 113 -13.88 15.18 0.75
C ILE A 113 -14.83 16.08 1.54
N ASP A 114 -14.31 17.02 2.33
CA ASP A 114 -15.13 17.99 3.10
C ASP A 114 -16.14 18.72 2.21
N GLU A 115 -15.71 19.15 1.03
CA GLU A 115 -16.60 19.84 0.11
C GLU A 115 -17.67 18.94 -0.47
N VAL A 116 -17.30 17.73 -0.89
CA VAL A 116 -18.24 16.75 -1.46
C VAL A 116 -19.32 16.38 -0.44
N ILE A 117 -18.94 16.18 0.83
CA ILE A 117 -19.88 15.87 1.91
C ILE A 117 -20.80 17.08 2.19
N ARG A 118 -20.26 18.31 2.16
CA ARG A 118 -21.08 19.53 2.30
C ARG A 118 -22.15 19.67 1.22
N GLN A 119 -21.89 19.12 0.02
CA GLN A 119 -22.88 19.06 -1.05
C GLN A 119 -23.88 17.89 -0.89
N GLY A 120 -23.84 17.15 0.22
CA GLY A 120 -24.70 16.01 0.49
C GLY A 120 -24.35 14.75 -0.31
N LYS A 121 -23.21 14.74 -0.99
CA LYS A 121 -22.73 13.57 -1.77
C LYS A 121 -21.85 12.65 -0.92
N SER A 122 -21.65 11.44 -1.43
CA SER A 122 -20.85 10.39 -0.76
C SER A 122 -19.51 10.19 -1.43
N VAL A 123 -18.56 9.59 -0.69
CA VAL A 123 -17.16 9.41 -1.12
C VAL A 123 -16.71 7.97 -0.92
N ILE A 124 -16.02 7.43 -1.91
CA ILE A 124 -15.27 6.17 -1.81
C ILE A 124 -13.77 6.50 -1.81
N MET A 125 -13.08 6.14 -0.73
CA MET A 125 -11.63 6.24 -0.60
C MET A 125 -11.01 4.86 -0.68
N LEU A 126 -10.28 4.59 -1.74
CA LEU A 126 -9.57 3.33 -1.95
C LEU A 126 -8.13 3.46 -1.47
N ILE A 127 -7.73 2.58 -0.58
CA ILE A 127 -6.38 2.50 -0.01
C ILE A 127 -5.91 1.06 -0.14
N PRO A 128 -4.67 0.79 -0.58
CA PRO A 128 -4.13 -0.57 -0.58
C PRO A 128 -4.21 -1.19 0.81
N GLU A 129 -4.55 -2.48 0.89
CA GLU A 129 -4.81 -3.14 2.18
C GLU A 129 -3.65 -3.03 3.17
N ILE A 130 -2.40 -3.11 2.66
CA ILE A 130 -1.17 -2.96 3.46
C ILE A 130 -1.04 -1.52 4.02
N ALA A 131 -1.56 -0.52 3.32
CA ALA A 131 -1.53 0.89 3.73
C ALA A 131 -2.75 1.31 4.58
N LEU A 132 -3.77 0.44 4.68
CA LEU A 132 -4.95 0.64 5.51
C LEU A 132 -4.62 0.36 6.99
N THR A 133 -3.69 1.12 7.53
CA THR A 133 -3.24 1.00 8.92
C THR A 133 -4.22 1.68 9.87
N TYR A 134 -4.12 1.31 11.15
CA TYR A 134 -4.83 2.00 12.22
C TYR A 134 -4.61 3.53 12.21
N GLN A 135 -3.38 3.97 11.99
CA GLN A 135 -3.04 5.41 11.95
C GLN A 135 -3.77 6.13 10.81
N THR A 136 -3.82 5.51 9.62
CA THR A 136 -4.54 6.07 8.46
C THR A 136 -6.04 6.19 8.78
N VAL A 137 -6.66 5.12 9.26
CA VAL A 137 -8.09 5.11 9.63
C VAL A 137 -8.39 6.14 10.72
N LYS A 138 -7.56 6.21 11.78
CA LYS A 138 -7.69 7.17 12.88
C LYS A 138 -7.67 8.62 12.40
N ARG A 139 -6.83 8.95 11.39
CA ARG A 139 -6.76 10.29 10.80
C ARG A 139 -8.08 10.73 10.17
N PHE A 140 -8.73 9.82 9.43
CA PHE A 140 -10.05 10.08 8.86
C PHE A 140 -11.14 10.16 9.94
N TYR A 141 -11.12 9.24 10.91
CA TYR A 141 -12.07 9.25 12.03
C TYR A 141 -12.01 10.55 12.85
N LYS A 142 -10.81 11.07 13.12
CA LYS A 142 -10.64 12.36 13.80
C LYS A 142 -11.36 13.50 13.09
N ARG A 143 -11.45 13.43 11.75
CA ARG A 143 -12.05 14.50 10.96
C ARG A 143 -13.54 14.32 10.71
N PHE A 144 -13.97 13.12 10.42
CA PHE A 144 -15.31 12.82 9.92
C PHE A 144 -16.18 12.01 10.89
N GLY A 145 -15.63 11.54 11.99
CA GLY A 145 -16.37 10.82 13.04
C GLY A 145 -17.10 9.59 12.47
N ASP A 146 -18.35 9.42 12.92
CA ASP A 146 -19.19 8.27 12.58
C ASP A 146 -19.71 8.24 11.14
N SER A 147 -19.44 9.30 10.36
CA SER A 147 -19.78 9.35 8.92
C SER A 147 -18.93 8.39 8.08
N ILE A 148 -17.98 7.66 8.70
CA ILE A 148 -17.07 6.74 8.02
C ILE A 148 -17.48 5.29 8.24
N SER A 149 -17.39 4.50 7.18
CA SER A 149 -17.32 3.02 7.22
C SER A 149 -15.97 2.54 6.70
N VAL A 150 -15.40 1.55 7.36
CA VAL A 150 -14.13 0.94 6.93
C VAL A 150 -14.40 -0.48 6.46
N LEU A 151 -13.92 -0.83 5.28
CA LEU A 151 -13.93 -2.18 4.74
C LEU A 151 -12.50 -2.74 4.76
N ASN A 152 -12.34 -4.01 5.13
CA ASN A 152 -11.07 -4.73 5.00
C ASN A 152 -11.30 -6.22 4.70
N SER A 153 -10.25 -6.93 4.30
CA SER A 153 -10.35 -8.36 3.93
C SER A 153 -10.58 -9.28 5.14
N ARG A 154 -10.26 -8.82 6.36
CA ARG A 154 -10.40 -9.58 7.61
C ARG A 154 -11.84 -9.58 8.14
N MET A 155 -12.72 -8.77 7.57
CA MET A 155 -14.13 -8.72 7.94
C MET A 155 -14.86 -10.00 7.51
N SER A 156 -15.72 -10.50 8.38
CA SER A 156 -16.70 -11.54 8.05
C SER A 156 -17.69 -11.05 6.96
N ALA A 157 -18.34 -11.97 6.30
CA ALA A 157 -19.36 -11.62 5.31
C ALA A 157 -20.50 -10.77 5.90
N GLY A 158 -20.89 -11.06 7.17
CA GLY A 158 -21.92 -10.30 7.88
C GLY A 158 -21.49 -8.86 8.20
N GLU A 159 -20.27 -8.66 8.73
CA GLU A 159 -19.74 -7.32 8.99
C GLU A 159 -19.64 -6.49 7.72
N ARG A 160 -19.17 -7.08 6.63
CA ARG A 160 -19.08 -6.41 5.32
C ARG A 160 -20.46 -6.04 4.78
N TYR A 161 -21.44 -6.94 4.92
CA TYR A 161 -22.82 -6.68 4.52
C TYR A 161 -23.41 -5.50 5.31
N ASP A 162 -23.18 -5.45 6.63
CA ASP A 162 -23.65 -4.36 7.48
C ASP A 162 -23.07 -3.01 7.04
N GLN A 163 -21.77 -2.95 6.66
CA GLN A 163 -21.17 -1.71 6.15
C GLN A 163 -21.77 -1.29 4.80
N TYR A 164 -22.09 -2.25 3.92
CA TYR A 164 -22.78 -1.93 2.66
C TYR A 164 -24.22 -1.43 2.89
N LEU A 165 -24.93 -1.98 3.87
CA LEU A 165 -26.25 -1.48 4.25
C LEU A 165 -26.17 -0.05 4.81
N ARG A 166 -25.22 0.25 5.67
CA ARG A 166 -24.99 1.61 6.18
C ARG A 166 -24.75 2.62 5.05
N ALA A 167 -23.97 2.23 4.05
CA ALA A 167 -23.73 3.07 2.89
C ALA A 167 -25.00 3.28 2.06
N LYS A 168 -25.76 2.20 1.79
CA LYS A 168 -27.00 2.25 1.03
C LYS A 168 -28.09 3.06 1.73
N ASN A 169 -28.23 2.92 3.04
CA ASN A 169 -29.22 3.65 3.84
C ASN A 169 -28.83 5.12 4.10
N GLY A 170 -27.61 5.53 3.73
CA GLY A 170 -27.12 6.89 3.96
C GLY A 170 -26.63 7.16 5.37
N ASP A 171 -26.48 6.11 6.22
CA ASP A 171 -25.96 6.20 7.59
C ASP A 171 -24.45 6.51 7.62
N THR A 172 -23.76 6.32 6.50
CA THR A 172 -22.38 6.72 6.29
C THR A 172 -22.22 7.49 4.98
N LYS A 173 -21.30 8.43 4.96
CA LYS A 173 -21.00 9.27 3.77
C LYS A 173 -19.66 8.94 3.14
N ILE A 174 -18.77 8.30 3.89
CA ILE A 174 -17.44 7.93 3.42
C ILE A 174 -17.24 6.43 3.65
N VAL A 175 -16.81 5.73 2.62
CA VAL A 175 -16.29 4.35 2.75
C VAL A 175 -14.81 4.35 2.41
N ILE A 176 -14.01 3.82 3.34
CA ILE A 176 -12.57 3.61 3.17
C ILE A 176 -12.32 2.11 3.08
N GLY A 177 -11.57 1.67 2.08
CA GLY A 177 -11.24 0.25 1.96
C GLY A 177 -10.36 -0.12 0.78
N PRO A 178 -10.07 -1.42 0.62
CA PRO A 178 -9.28 -1.93 -0.50
C PRO A 178 -10.09 -1.91 -1.80
N ARG A 179 -9.53 -2.49 -2.86
CA ARG A 179 -10.13 -2.51 -4.20
C ARG A 179 -11.63 -2.84 -4.24
N SER A 180 -12.11 -3.73 -3.38
CA SER A 180 -13.52 -4.14 -3.36
C SER A 180 -14.47 -3.03 -2.87
N ALA A 181 -13.97 -2.03 -2.16
CA ALA A 181 -14.78 -0.91 -1.72
C ALA A 181 -15.30 -0.06 -2.89
N VAL A 182 -14.73 -0.19 -4.09
CA VAL A 182 -15.25 0.47 -5.29
C VAL A 182 -16.68 0.10 -5.61
N PHE A 183 -17.17 -1.04 -5.10
CA PHE A 183 -18.55 -1.51 -5.31
C PHE A 183 -19.54 -1.09 -4.21
N THR A 184 -19.16 -0.21 -3.30
CA THR A 184 -20.06 0.29 -2.25
C THR A 184 -21.30 0.94 -2.86
N PRO A 185 -22.53 0.54 -2.46
CA PRO A 185 -23.76 0.97 -3.09
C PRO A 185 -24.27 2.31 -2.53
N PHE A 186 -23.58 3.41 -2.85
CA PHE A 186 -24.06 4.74 -2.56
C PHE A 186 -25.08 5.21 -3.61
N ASP A 187 -26.18 5.83 -3.16
CA ASP A 187 -27.19 6.41 -4.05
C ASP A 187 -26.75 7.77 -4.63
N ASN A 188 -25.87 8.50 -3.95
CA ASN A 188 -25.43 9.83 -4.37
C ASN A 188 -23.89 9.95 -4.28
N LEU A 189 -23.20 9.19 -5.11
CA LEU A 189 -21.74 9.19 -5.17
C LEU A 189 -21.23 10.49 -5.83
N GLY A 190 -20.31 11.20 -5.19
CA GLY A 190 -19.71 12.43 -5.72
C GLY A 190 -18.22 12.32 -6.03
N LEU A 191 -17.52 11.38 -5.37
CA LEU A 191 -16.08 11.30 -5.49
C LEU A 191 -15.58 9.88 -5.25
N ILE A 192 -14.64 9.44 -6.08
CA ILE A 192 -13.84 8.23 -5.86
C ILE A 192 -12.37 8.66 -5.79
N ILE A 193 -11.67 8.28 -4.73
CA ILE A 193 -10.23 8.52 -4.58
C ILE A 193 -9.52 7.17 -4.60
N ILE A 194 -8.45 7.05 -5.36
CA ILE A 194 -7.56 5.89 -5.39
C ILE A 194 -6.18 6.34 -4.97
N ASP A 195 -5.82 6.08 -3.71
CA ASP A 195 -4.48 6.39 -3.21
C ASP A 195 -3.50 5.27 -3.57
N GLU A 196 -2.24 5.64 -3.81
CA GLU A 196 -1.20 4.73 -4.32
C GLU A 196 -1.71 3.93 -5.56
N GLU A 197 -2.26 4.63 -6.56
CA GLU A 197 -2.98 4.05 -7.70
C GLU A 197 -2.16 3.06 -8.54
N HIS A 198 -0.82 3.16 -8.46
CA HIS A 198 0.13 2.26 -9.12
C HIS A 198 0.15 0.84 -8.51
N GLU A 199 -0.45 0.66 -7.32
CA GLU A 199 -0.38 -0.61 -6.61
C GLU A 199 -1.04 -1.75 -7.38
N GLY A 200 -0.28 -2.81 -7.63
CA GLY A 200 -0.78 -4.00 -8.35
C GLY A 200 -1.98 -4.68 -7.68
N SER A 201 -2.21 -4.44 -6.39
CA SER A 201 -3.35 -4.98 -5.65
C SER A 201 -4.71 -4.45 -6.13
N TYR A 202 -4.74 -3.35 -6.89
CA TYR A 202 -5.95 -2.83 -7.52
C TYR A 202 -6.40 -3.63 -8.75
N LYS A 203 -5.56 -4.53 -9.27
CA LYS A 203 -5.96 -5.50 -10.27
C LYS A 203 -6.40 -6.80 -9.61
N SER A 204 -7.61 -7.28 -9.91
CA SER A 204 -8.09 -8.57 -9.40
C SER A 204 -7.50 -9.71 -10.20
N GLU A 205 -6.82 -10.64 -9.51
CA GLU A 205 -6.34 -11.89 -10.12
C GLU A 205 -7.42 -12.98 -10.16
N LEU A 206 -8.44 -12.87 -9.29
CA LEU A 206 -9.56 -13.79 -9.23
C LEU A 206 -10.70 -13.31 -10.13
N SER A 207 -11.53 -14.23 -10.61
CA SER A 207 -12.74 -13.91 -11.37
C SER A 207 -13.80 -13.26 -10.46
N PRO A 208 -14.44 -12.16 -10.94
CA PRO A 208 -14.15 -11.45 -12.19
C PRO A 208 -12.83 -10.67 -12.10
N ARG A 209 -12.01 -10.82 -13.14
CA ARG A 209 -10.73 -10.10 -13.24
C ARG A 209 -10.99 -8.67 -13.71
N TYR A 210 -10.93 -7.71 -12.80
CA TYR A 210 -11.12 -6.28 -13.10
C TYR A 210 -9.94 -5.43 -12.64
N ASN A 211 -9.79 -4.28 -13.24
CA ASN A 211 -8.93 -3.21 -12.75
C ASN A 211 -9.80 -2.18 -12.03
N THR A 212 -9.48 -1.88 -10.79
CA THR A 212 -10.27 -0.97 -9.94
C THR A 212 -10.34 0.43 -10.50
N ARG A 213 -9.27 0.93 -11.13
CA ARG A 213 -9.25 2.23 -11.81
C ARG A 213 -10.30 2.29 -12.94
N ASP A 214 -10.37 1.26 -13.77
CA ASP A 214 -11.30 1.22 -14.89
C ASP A 214 -12.75 1.16 -14.40
N VAL A 215 -13.00 0.37 -13.34
CA VAL A 215 -14.32 0.34 -12.68
C VAL A 215 -14.67 1.71 -12.09
N ALA A 216 -13.72 2.36 -11.39
CA ALA A 216 -13.92 3.68 -10.81
C ALA A 216 -14.25 4.73 -11.88
N PHE A 217 -13.55 4.73 -13.00
CA PHE A 217 -13.83 5.63 -14.13
C PHE A 217 -15.22 5.39 -14.71
N ARG A 218 -15.57 4.12 -14.98
CA ARG A 218 -16.89 3.79 -15.52
C ARG A 218 -18.00 4.16 -14.56
N ARG A 219 -17.81 3.88 -13.28
CA ARG A 219 -18.76 4.20 -12.23
C ARG A 219 -18.97 5.71 -12.10
N ALA A 220 -17.87 6.47 -12.08
CA ALA A 220 -17.91 7.93 -12.03
C ALA A 220 -18.65 8.54 -13.23
N GLU A 221 -18.43 8.03 -14.44
CA GLU A 221 -19.16 8.45 -15.65
C GLU A 221 -20.67 8.18 -15.53
N THR A 222 -21.07 7.04 -14.95
CA THR A 222 -22.47 6.67 -14.83
C THR A 222 -23.19 7.45 -13.72
N GLU A 223 -22.52 7.72 -12.60
CA GLU A 223 -23.09 8.31 -11.38
C GLU A 223 -22.83 9.82 -11.27
N GLY A 224 -22.10 10.41 -12.19
CA GLY A 224 -21.79 11.84 -12.16
C GLY A 224 -20.83 12.20 -11.01
N ALA A 225 -19.81 11.37 -10.78
CA ALA A 225 -18.78 11.58 -9.77
C ALA A 225 -17.43 12.00 -10.39
N SER A 226 -16.56 12.57 -9.59
CA SER A 226 -15.16 12.83 -9.95
C SER A 226 -14.27 11.67 -9.50
N VAL A 227 -13.10 11.51 -10.14
CA VAL A 227 -12.09 10.53 -9.73
C VAL A 227 -10.76 11.22 -9.48
N ILE A 228 -10.15 10.95 -8.33
CA ILE A 228 -8.79 11.38 -8.00
C ILE A 228 -7.89 10.14 -7.90
N LEU A 229 -6.86 10.10 -8.71
CA LEU A 229 -5.76 9.15 -8.60
C LEU A 229 -4.61 9.83 -7.87
N GLY A 230 -4.05 9.20 -6.87
CA GLY A 230 -2.91 9.73 -6.15
C GLY A 230 -1.74 8.77 -6.11
N SER A 231 -0.54 9.25 -6.42
CA SER A 231 0.68 8.46 -6.35
C SER A 231 1.93 9.32 -6.24
N ALA A 232 2.97 8.77 -5.62
CA ALA A 232 4.32 9.32 -5.71
C ALA A 232 5.06 8.82 -6.96
N THR A 233 4.63 7.68 -7.46
CA THR A 233 5.19 6.98 -8.62
C THR A 233 4.01 6.49 -9.49
N PRO A 234 3.32 7.39 -10.21
CA PRO A 234 2.15 7.01 -10.99
C PRO A 234 2.43 5.83 -11.93
N SER A 235 1.41 5.00 -12.18
CA SER A 235 1.53 3.96 -13.21
C SER A 235 1.74 4.60 -14.58
N LEU A 236 2.49 3.92 -15.46
CA LEU A 236 2.72 4.43 -16.82
C LEU A 236 1.40 4.69 -17.56
N GLU A 237 0.39 3.86 -17.31
CA GLU A 237 -0.94 4.00 -17.88
C GLU A 237 -1.61 5.32 -17.45
N SER A 238 -1.60 5.63 -16.16
CA SER A 238 -2.21 6.85 -15.62
C SER A 238 -1.45 8.10 -16.06
N TYR A 239 -0.11 8.05 -16.00
CA TYR A 239 0.71 9.20 -16.36
C TYR A 239 0.67 9.46 -17.89
N SER A 240 0.69 8.41 -18.72
CA SER A 240 0.50 8.53 -20.16
C SER A 240 -0.87 9.10 -20.52
N ALA A 241 -1.92 8.70 -19.80
CA ALA A 241 -3.26 9.26 -19.97
C ALA A 241 -3.30 10.75 -19.59
N ALA A 242 -2.55 11.14 -18.56
CA ALA A 242 -2.42 12.54 -18.15
C ALA A 242 -1.64 13.37 -19.16
N CYS A 243 -0.52 12.87 -19.67
CA CYS A 243 0.24 13.51 -20.77
C CYS A 243 -0.60 13.68 -22.04
N ALA A 244 -1.52 12.76 -22.32
CA ALA A 244 -2.46 12.83 -23.43
C ALA A 244 -3.69 13.73 -23.17
N GLY A 245 -3.77 14.40 -22.02
CA GLY A 245 -4.89 15.28 -21.63
C GLY A 245 -6.20 14.56 -21.29
N ARG A 246 -6.19 13.22 -21.15
CA ARG A 246 -7.37 12.42 -20.76
C ARG A 246 -7.63 12.43 -19.26
N ILE A 247 -6.63 12.75 -18.47
CA ILE A 247 -6.66 12.93 -17.02
C ILE A 247 -5.94 14.25 -16.71
N ARG A 248 -6.49 15.08 -15.85
CA ARG A 248 -5.85 16.35 -15.48
C ARG A 248 -4.74 16.10 -14.47
N LEU A 249 -3.51 16.47 -14.81
CA LEU A 249 -2.32 16.31 -13.95
C LEU A 249 -2.16 17.47 -12.98
N PHE A 250 -1.91 17.14 -11.72
CA PHE A 250 -1.41 18.04 -10.69
C PHE A 250 -0.13 17.51 -10.09
N GLU A 251 0.85 18.36 -9.83
CA GLU A 251 2.14 17.98 -9.28
C GLU A 251 2.35 18.65 -7.90
N LEU A 252 2.90 17.85 -6.95
CA LEU A 252 3.33 18.24 -5.61
C LEU A 252 4.80 17.84 -5.43
N ASP A 253 5.71 18.70 -5.85
CA ASP A 253 7.15 18.40 -5.94
C ASP A 253 7.90 18.63 -4.63
N LYS A 254 7.24 19.18 -3.59
CA LYS A 254 7.85 19.48 -2.30
C LYS A 254 7.23 18.63 -1.19
N ARG A 255 8.05 18.23 -0.21
CA ARG A 255 7.53 17.64 1.04
C ARG A 255 6.73 18.69 1.82
N ALA A 256 5.71 18.23 2.54
CA ALA A 256 5.03 19.06 3.51
C ALA A 256 5.94 19.24 4.74
N GLY A 257 6.37 20.47 5.02
CA GLY A 257 7.34 20.78 6.07
C GLY A 257 8.77 21.00 5.55
N GLU A 258 9.72 21.09 6.47
CA GLU A 258 11.13 21.40 6.19
C GLU A 258 12.00 20.16 5.89
N ALA A 259 11.43 18.95 5.83
CA ALA A 259 12.19 17.72 5.66
C ALA A 259 12.78 17.62 4.24
N GLU A 260 14.13 17.51 4.16
CA GLU A 260 14.85 17.30 2.91
C GLU A 260 14.65 15.88 2.36
N LEU A 261 14.86 15.72 1.05
CA LEU A 261 14.95 14.38 0.44
C LEU A 261 16.23 13.68 0.95
N PRO A 262 16.19 12.34 1.13
CA PRO A 262 17.35 11.59 1.59
C PRO A 262 18.46 11.60 0.54
N THR A 263 19.71 11.45 1.01
CA THR A 263 20.85 11.21 0.13
C THR A 263 20.85 9.76 -0.32
N VAL A 264 20.90 9.50 -1.62
CA VAL A 264 20.89 8.15 -2.17
C VAL A 264 22.27 7.77 -2.68
N TYR A 265 22.82 6.68 -2.15
CA TYR A 265 24.07 6.07 -2.58
C TYR A 265 23.78 4.82 -3.40
N VAL A 266 24.22 4.78 -4.64
CA VAL A 266 24.17 3.58 -5.48
C VAL A 266 25.51 2.86 -5.37
N THR A 267 25.48 1.62 -4.87
CA THR A 267 26.67 0.80 -4.68
C THR A 267 26.73 -0.31 -5.71
N ASP A 268 27.80 -0.35 -6.50
CA ASP A 268 28.09 -1.40 -7.46
C ASP A 268 28.64 -2.65 -6.75
N LEU A 269 27.84 -3.73 -6.72
CA LEU A 269 28.26 -4.99 -6.12
C LEU A 269 29.40 -5.69 -6.88
N ARG A 270 29.64 -5.33 -8.14
CA ARG A 270 30.80 -5.82 -8.93
C ARG A 270 32.11 -5.26 -8.35
N GLU A 271 32.11 -3.98 -8.00
CA GLU A 271 33.26 -3.30 -7.39
C GLU A 271 33.51 -3.79 -5.95
N GLU A 272 32.46 -4.09 -5.20
CA GLU A 272 32.59 -4.71 -3.88
C GLU A 272 33.28 -6.08 -3.97
N LEU A 273 32.92 -6.90 -4.97
CA LEU A 273 33.57 -8.19 -5.19
C LEU A 273 35.06 -8.04 -5.60
N LYS A 274 35.40 -7.08 -6.47
CA LYS A 274 36.79 -6.74 -6.84
C LYS A 274 37.60 -6.30 -5.62
N ALA A 275 36.98 -5.56 -4.71
CA ALA A 275 37.57 -5.15 -3.44
C ALA A 275 37.61 -6.28 -2.39
N LYS A 276 37.33 -7.55 -2.78
CA LYS A 276 37.28 -8.75 -1.93
C LYS A 276 36.19 -8.74 -0.86
N ASN A 277 35.24 -7.80 -0.92
CA ASN A 277 34.05 -7.86 -0.08
C ASN A 277 33.06 -8.91 -0.64
N ARG A 278 32.99 -10.06 0.04
CA ARG A 278 32.06 -11.15 -0.29
C ARG A 278 30.77 -11.13 0.52
N SER A 279 30.64 -10.17 1.46
CA SER A 279 29.43 -9.96 2.25
C SER A 279 28.26 -9.54 1.34
N ILE A 280 27.03 -9.80 1.80
CA ILE A 280 25.83 -9.25 1.17
C ILE A 280 25.66 -7.76 1.47
N PHE A 281 26.40 -7.24 2.45
CA PHE A 281 26.41 -5.84 2.83
C PHE A 281 27.63 -5.15 2.21
N SER A 282 27.40 -4.09 1.44
CA SER A 282 28.46 -3.27 0.91
C SER A 282 29.20 -2.52 2.03
N ARG A 283 30.45 -2.12 1.77
CA ARG A 283 31.25 -1.35 2.74
C ARG A 283 30.53 -0.07 3.16
N LYS A 284 29.89 0.63 2.21
CA LYS A 284 29.13 1.85 2.50
C LYS A 284 27.92 1.59 3.41
N LEU A 285 27.20 0.50 3.16
CA LEU A 285 26.06 0.13 4.01
C LEU A 285 26.51 -0.23 5.43
N LYS A 286 27.60 -0.99 5.57
CA LYS A 286 28.18 -1.33 6.89
C LYS A 286 28.61 -0.09 7.67
N GLU A 287 29.32 0.84 7.02
CA GLU A 287 29.72 2.12 7.59
C GLU A 287 28.52 2.87 8.17
N LEU A 288 27.46 3.01 7.37
CA LEU A 288 26.26 3.74 7.79
C LEU A 288 25.46 3.00 8.88
N ILE A 289 25.40 1.66 8.87
CA ILE A 289 24.76 0.89 9.95
C ILE A 289 25.49 1.14 11.27
N VAL A 290 26.83 1.10 11.29
CA VAL A 290 27.62 1.39 12.51
C VAL A 290 27.34 2.80 13.02
N ASP A 291 27.37 3.80 12.13
CA ASP A 291 27.08 5.19 12.47
C ASP A 291 25.66 5.36 13.09
N ARG A 292 24.64 4.65 12.57
CA ARG A 292 23.29 4.71 13.11
C ARG A 292 23.15 4.00 14.46
N LEU A 293 23.84 2.88 14.66
CA LEU A 293 23.89 2.20 15.96
C LEU A 293 24.54 3.10 17.03
N GLU A 294 25.64 3.79 16.72
CA GLU A 294 26.30 4.75 17.62
C GLU A 294 25.40 5.95 17.96
N LYS A 295 24.58 6.42 17.02
CA LYS A 295 23.62 7.53 17.20
C LYS A 295 22.30 7.11 17.82
N HIS A 296 22.10 5.83 18.09
CA HIS A 296 20.82 5.27 18.52
C HIS A 296 19.66 5.60 17.54
N GLU A 297 19.95 5.62 16.24
CA GLU A 297 19.00 5.77 15.17
C GLU A 297 18.64 4.42 14.58
N GLN A 298 17.51 4.36 13.84
CA GLN A 298 17.01 3.11 13.31
C GLN A 298 17.33 2.90 11.83
N THR A 299 17.54 1.64 11.47
CA THR A 299 17.83 1.21 10.10
C THR A 299 16.74 0.28 9.58
N MET A 300 16.29 0.47 8.34
CA MET A 300 15.45 -0.48 7.63
C MET A 300 16.24 -1.14 6.51
N LEU A 301 16.25 -2.48 6.47
CA LEU A 301 16.89 -3.25 5.41
C LEU A 301 15.84 -4.00 4.60
N PHE A 302 15.80 -3.68 3.33
CA PHE A 302 14.82 -4.18 2.41
C PHE A 302 15.43 -5.23 1.46
N ILE A 303 14.76 -6.36 1.30
CA ILE A 303 15.03 -7.34 0.27
C ILE A 303 13.75 -7.69 -0.48
N ASN A 304 13.76 -7.60 -1.81
CA ASN A 304 12.61 -7.98 -2.60
C ASN A 304 12.60 -9.49 -2.85
N ARG A 305 11.79 -10.24 -2.05
CA ARG A 305 11.57 -11.66 -2.25
C ARG A 305 10.14 -11.89 -2.72
N ARG A 306 9.91 -11.90 -4.02
CA ARG A 306 8.67 -12.46 -4.59
C ARG A 306 9.03 -13.60 -5.52
N GLY A 307 8.56 -14.83 -5.19
CA GLY A 307 8.67 -16.05 -6.01
C GLY A 307 9.81 -17.00 -5.61
N HIS A 308 9.59 -18.30 -5.88
CA HIS A 308 10.55 -19.38 -5.67
C HIS A 308 11.61 -19.47 -6.77
N SER A 309 11.48 -18.72 -7.84
CA SER A 309 12.33 -18.76 -9.02
C SER A 309 13.34 -17.62 -9.02
N GLY A 310 14.61 -17.97 -8.94
CA GLY A 310 15.71 -17.03 -9.04
C GLY A 310 16.06 -16.77 -10.50
N PHE A 311 16.24 -15.50 -10.87
CA PHE A 311 16.94 -15.18 -12.11
C PHE A 311 18.42 -15.54 -11.97
N VAL A 312 19.07 -15.74 -13.12
CA VAL A 312 20.50 -16.09 -13.15
C VAL A 312 21.31 -14.90 -13.64
N ASN A 313 22.28 -14.50 -12.84
CA ASN A 313 23.20 -13.43 -13.22
C ASN A 313 24.68 -13.80 -12.94
N CYS A 314 25.56 -13.09 -13.61
CA CYS A 314 26.99 -13.11 -13.36
C CYS A 314 27.37 -12.10 -12.29
N ARG A 315 27.95 -12.57 -11.18
CA ARG A 315 28.42 -11.68 -10.10
C ARG A 315 29.63 -10.81 -10.49
N SER A 316 30.36 -11.18 -11.54
CA SER A 316 31.54 -10.45 -11.97
C SER A 316 31.24 -9.28 -12.88
N CYS A 317 30.26 -9.40 -13.80
CA CYS A 317 29.93 -8.34 -14.75
C CYS A 317 28.47 -7.87 -14.67
N GLY A 318 27.61 -8.52 -13.90
CA GLY A 318 26.20 -8.19 -13.78
C GLY A 318 25.32 -8.75 -14.91
N HIS A 319 25.88 -9.43 -15.92
CA HIS A 319 25.12 -9.97 -17.04
C HIS A 319 24.02 -10.93 -16.54
N VAL A 320 22.79 -10.72 -17.03
CA VAL A 320 21.61 -11.54 -16.73
C VAL A 320 21.24 -12.38 -17.94
N ILE A 321 20.95 -13.65 -17.71
CA ILE A 321 20.52 -14.54 -18.77
C ILE A 321 19.08 -14.23 -19.15
N LYS A 322 18.89 -13.70 -20.37
CA LYS A 322 17.59 -13.30 -20.91
C LYS A 322 17.07 -14.24 -21.98
N CYS A 323 15.75 -14.21 -22.16
CA CYS A 323 15.10 -14.88 -23.28
C CYS A 323 15.40 -14.14 -24.59
N PRO A 324 15.86 -14.86 -25.65
CA PRO A 324 16.18 -14.21 -26.92
C PRO A 324 14.95 -13.68 -27.68
N HIS A 325 13.74 -14.10 -27.30
CA HIS A 325 12.49 -13.71 -27.98
C HIS A 325 11.75 -12.60 -27.25
N CYS A 326 11.81 -12.58 -25.90
CA CYS A 326 10.98 -11.71 -25.06
C CYS A 326 11.79 -10.66 -24.30
N ASP A 327 13.11 -10.72 -24.31
CA ASP A 327 14.05 -9.89 -23.52
C ASP A 327 13.79 -9.87 -21.99
N VAL A 328 12.93 -10.77 -21.49
CA VAL A 328 12.75 -10.99 -20.03
C VAL A 328 13.81 -11.95 -19.51
N SER A 329 14.16 -11.86 -18.22
CA SER A 329 15.09 -12.82 -17.60
C SER A 329 14.52 -14.23 -17.62
N LEU A 330 15.40 -15.22 -17.81
CA LEU A 330 15.04 -16.63 -17.69
C LEU A 330 15.04 -17.05 -16.22
N THR A 331 14.09 -17.89 -15.87
CA THR A 331 13.93 -18.45 -14.52
C THR A 331 14.64 -19.77 -14.39
N TYR A 332 15.44 -19.93 -13.34
CA TYR A 332 16.08 -21.20 -13.01
C TYR A 332 15.09 -22.12 -12.28
N HIS A 333 14.95 -23.33 -12.79
CA HIS A 333 14.14 -24.41 -12.21
C HIS A 333 15.01 -25.50 -11.60
N ASN A 334 14.46 -26.23 -10.62
CA ASN A 334 15.17 -27.31 -9.90
C ASN A 334 15.62 -28.49 -10.80
N ASN A 335 15.08 -28.59 -12.02
CA ASN A 335 15.51 -29.55 -13.03
C ASN A 335 16.78 -29.13 -13.78
N GLY A 336 17.43 -28.03 -13.39
CA GLY A 336 18.66 -27.54 -14.03
C GLY A 336 18.42 -26.69 -15.28
N LYS A 337 17.16 -26.41 -15.65
CA LYS A 337 16.80 -25.62 -16.83
C LYS A 337 16.51 -24.17 -16.51
N LEU A 338 16.75 -23.33 -17.51
CA LEU A 338 16.33 -21.93 -17.57
C LEU A 338 15.13 -21.82 -18.51
N VAL A 339 14.00 -21.30 -18.00
CA VAL A 339 12.72 -21.26 -18.71
C VAL A 339 12.21 -19.84 -18.84
N CYS A 340 11.65 -19.49 -19.99
CA CYS A 340 10.89 -18.27 -20.21
C CYS A 340 9.40 -18.54 -20.05
N HIS A 341 8.76 -17.98 -19.03
CA HIS A 341 7.31 -18.16 -18.82
C HIS A 341 6.41 -17.31 -19.74
N TYR A 342 7.00 -16.54 -20.68
CA TYR A 342 6.22 -15.83 -21.68
C TYR A 342 6.03 -16.64 -22.96
N CYS A 343 7.11 -17.23 -23.47
CA CYS A 343 7.07 -17.94 -24.76
C CYS A 343 7.41 -19.44 -24.66
N GLY A 344 7.70 -19.96 -23.46
CA GLY A 344 8.07 -21.35 -23.26
C GLY A 344 9.52 -21.70 -23.71
N PHE A 345 10.35 -20.73 -24.08
CA PHE A 345 11.74 -20.98 -24.44
C PHE A 345 12.50 -21.62 -23.25
N GLU A 346 13.21 -22.70 -23.51
CA GLU A 346 14.03 -23.42 -22.54
C GLU A 346 15.48 -23.56 -23.00
N ARG A 347 16.40 -23.54 -22.02
CA ARG A 347 17.81 -23.90 -22.23
C ARG A 347 18.40 -24.46 -20.94
N ASP A 348 19.50 -25.16 -21.04
CA ASP A 348 20.25 -25.63 -19.87
C ASP A 348 20.95 -24.47 -19.14
N MET A 349 21.20 -24.67 -17.84
CA MET A 349 21.97 -23.73 -17.03
C MET A 349 23.38 -23.58 -17.62
N VAL A 350 23.83 -22.34 -17.78
CA VAL A 350 25.16 -22.03 -18.30
C VAL A 350 26.22 -22.20 -17.21
N LYS A 351 27.37 -22.77 -17.56
CA LYS A 351 28.50 -22.98 -16.62
C LYS A 351 29.37 -21.75 -16.44
N CYS A 352 29.46 -20.92 -17.47
CA CYS A 352 30.21 -19.66 -17.47
C CYS A 352 29.37 -18.55 -18.06
N CYS A 353 29.66 -17.33 -17.67
CA CYS A 353 29.00 -16.14 -18.20
C CYS A 353 29.26 -16.02 -19.70
N PRO A 354 28.21 -15.89 -20.53
CA PRO A 354 28.39 -15.75 -21.98
C PRO A 354 29.03 -14.41 -22.37
N ASP A 355 29.01 -13.42 -21.51
CA ASP A 355 29.54 -12.09 -21.76
C ASP A 355 31.02 -11.95 -21.33
N CYS A 356 31.37 -12.32 -20.08
CA CYS A 356 32.74 -12.13 -19.55
C CYS A 356 33.50 -13.42 -19.29
N GLY A 357 32.95 -14.60 -19.58
CA GLY A 357 33.59 -15.91 -19.35
C GLY A 357 33.72 -16.33 -17.89
N SER A 358 33.29 -15.52 -16.94
CA SER A 358 33.44 -15.80 -15.51
C SER A 358 32.63 -17.03 -15.07
N PRO A 359 33.18 -17.91 -14.20
CA PRO A 359 32.43 -19.02 -13.61
C PRO A 359 31.47 -18.59 -12.49
N TYR A 360 31.50 -17.31 -12.05
CA TYR A 360 30.65 -16.78 -10.98
C TYR A 360 29.25 -16.41 -11.46
N ILE A 361 28.63 -17.35 -12.17
CA ILE A 361 27.24 -17.23 -12.61
C ILE A 361 26.37 -18.15 -11.75
N MET A 362 25.30 -17.63 -11.18
CA MET A 362 24.46 -18.36 -10.25
C MET A 362 23.03 -17.84 -10.20
N ALA A 363 22.11 -18.70 -9.77
CA ALA A 363 20.76 -18.29 -9.39
C ALA A 363 20.78 -17.56 -8.04
N PHE A 364 20.02 -16.47 -7.95
CA PHE A 364 19.91 -15.68 -6.72
C PHE A 364 18.77 -16.17 -5.85
N GLY A 365 19.00 -16.30 -4.53
CA GLY A 365 17.99 -16.78 -3.59
C GLY A 365 18.35 -16.54 -2.12
N THR A 366 18.62 -15.28 -1.70
CA THR A 366 18.81 -14.97 -0.26
C THR A 366 17.47 -14.55 0.35
N GLY A 367 17.03 -15.26 1.41
CA GLY A 367 15.80 -14.92 2.14
C GLY A 367 16.07 -13.97 3.33
N THR A 368 15.01 -13.34 3.84
CA THR A 368 15.05 -12.46 5.03
C THR A 368 15.65 -13.12 6.26
N GLN A 369 15.40 -14.43 6.46
CA GLN A 369 16.00 -15.20 7.55
C GLN A 369 17.53 -15.23 7.46
N LYS A 370 18.07 -15.48 6.27
CA LYS A 370 19.52 -15.51 6.07
C LYS A 370 20.15 -14.13 6.26
N VAL A 371 19.44 -13.09 5.85
CA VAL A 371 19.88 -11.69 6.10
C VAL A 371 19.92 -11.40 7.60
N GLU A 372 18.90 -11.81 8.36
CA GLU A 372 18.86 -11.66 9.82
C GLU A 372 20.03 -12.37 10.51
N GLU A 373 20.33 -13.63 10.12
CA GLU A 373 21.48 -14.39 10.65
C GLU A 373 22.82 -13.67 10.37
N LEU A 374 22.99 -13.16 9.16
CA LEU A 374 24.20 -12.45 8.77
C LEU A 374 24.35 -11.10 9.49
N LEU A 375 23.24 -10.39 9.74
CA LEU A 375 23.26 -9.16 10.53
C LEU A 375 23.67 -9.40 11.97
N LYS A 376 23.10 -10.43 12.62
CA LYS A 376 23.46 -10.80 13.99
C LYS A 376 24.93 -11.24 14.12
N ALA A 377 25.48 -11.84 13.07
CA ALA A 377 26.90 -12.20 13.03
C ALA A 377 27.83 -11.01 12.80
N GLU A 378 27.44 -10.06 11.93
CA GLU A 378 28.23 -8.87 11.57
C GLU A 378 28.14 -7.76 12.63
N PHE A 379 26.93 -7.61 13.25
CA PHE A 379 26.61 -6.58 14.25
C PHE A 379 26.02 -7.21 15.52
N PRO A 380 26.84 -7.87 16.37
CA PRO A 380 26.33 -8.64 17.53
C PRO A 380 25.59 -7.79 18.57
N SER A 381 25.86 -6.48 18.62
CA SER A 381 25.21 -5.54 19.54
C SER A 381 23.84 -5.04 19.05
N ALA A 382 23.51 -5.24 17.77
CA ALA A 382 22.28 -4.73 17.17
C ALA A 382 21.08 -5.61 17.51
N ARG A 383 19.99 -4.99 17.92
CA ARG A 383 18.69 -5.66 18.09
C ARG A 383 17.98 -5.71 16.73
N VAL A 384 17.87 -6.90 16.16
CA VAL A 384 17.32 -7.11 14.82
C VAL A 384 15.92 -7.71 14.90
N LEU A 385 14.94 -7.07 14.25
CA LEU A 385 13.61 -7.60 14.00
C LEU A 385 13.45 -8.00 12.55
N ARG A 386 12.72 -9.10 12.31
CA ARG A 386 12.38 -9.57 10.97
C ARG A 386 10.88 -9.48 10.74
N MET A 387 10.49 -8.97 9.56
CA MET A 387 9.11 -8.83 9.13
C MET A 387 8.94 -9.33 7.70
N ASP A 388 8.37 -10.50 7.56
CA ASP A 388 8.02 -11.12 6.28
C ASP A 388 6.70 -11.92 6.39
N HIS A 389 6.28 -12.54 5.30
CA HIS A 389 5.04 -13.33 5.28
C HIS A 389 5.05 -14.46 6.31
N ASP A 390 6.21 -15.05 6.62
CA ASP A 390 6.29 -16.18 7.56
C ASP A 390 6.16 -15.72 9.01
N THR A 391 6.70 -14.55 9.35
CA THR A 391 6.61 -13.95 10.69
C THR A 391 5.26 -13.27 10.97
N THR A 392 4.46 -13.00 9.93
CA THR A 392 3.20 -12.24 10.04
C THR A 392 1.96 -13.07 9.75
N LYS A 393 2.02 -14.40 9.84
CA LYS A 393 0.88 -15.31 9.62
C LYS A 393 -0.23 -15.16 10.65
N GLN A 394 0.09 -14.80 11.89
CA GLN A 394 -0.88 -14.56 12.95
C GLN A 394 -1.30 -13.08 12.93
N LYS A 395 -2.58 -12.82 13.19
CA LYS A 395 -3.22 -11.51 13.09
C LYS A 395 -2.54 -10.43 13.97
N GLU A 396 -2.01 -10.82 15.10
CA GLU A 396 -1.42 -9.92 16.11
C GLU A 396 0.07 -9.67 15.88
N SER A 397 0.78 -10.60 15.23
CA SER A 397 2.23 -10.51 15.07
C SER A 397 2.70 -9.36 14.17
N TYR A 398 1.87 -8.94 13.21
CA TYR A 398 2.17 -7.80 12.35
C TYR A 398 2.21 -6.49 13.15
N ASP A 399 1.16 -6.21 13.90
CA ASP A 399 1.02 -4.98 14.69
C ASP A 399 2.03 -4.97 15.85
N GLU A 400 2.32 -6.14 16.44
CA GLU A 400 3.32 -6.31 17.49
C GLU A 400 4.74 -5.98 17.02
N ILE A 401 5.18 -6.50 15.86
CA ILE A 401 6.50 -6.20 15.30
C ILE A 401 6.65 -4.71 15.03
N LEU A 402 5.61 -4.07 14.49
CA LEU A 402 5.63 -2.65 14.20
C LEU A 402 5.66 -1.79 15.45
N SER A 403 4.88 -2.17 16.49
CA SER A 403 4.91 -1.49 17.78
C SER A 403 6.30 -1.56 18.41
N LYS A 404 6.89 -2.76 18.51
CA LYS A 404 8.25 -2.94 19.03
C LYS A 404 9.28 -2.09 18.30
N PHE A 405 9.19 -2.01 16.97
CA PHE A 405 10.11 -1.18 16.20
C PHE A 405 9.84 0.31 16.43
N SER A 406 8.58 0.73 16.47
CA SER A 406 8.19 2.12 16.76
C SER A 406 8.63 2.56 18.16
N ASP A 407 8.52 1.66 19.15
CA ASP A 407 8.87 1.91 20.55
C ASP A 407 10.39 1.80 20.82
N HIS A 408 11.18 1.66 19.76
CA HIS A 408 12.65 1.58 19.86
C HIS A 408 13.20 0.32 20.56
N GLU A 409 12.45 -0.76 20.54
CA GLU A 409 12.91 -2.06 21.06
C GLU A 409 13.89 -2.77 20.10
N ALA A 410 13.99 -2.27 18.86
CA ALA A 410 14.95 -2.77 17.88
C ALA A 410 15.62 -1.64 17.09
N ASP A 411 16.85 -1.90 16.67
CA ASP A 411 17.72 -0.97 15.95
C ASP A 411 17.62 -1.20 14.43
N ILE A 412 17.44 -2.46 14.01
CA ILE A 412 17.37 -2.84 12.60
C ILE A 412 16.09 -3.64 12.32
N LEU A 413 15.30 -3.17 11.36
CA LEU A 413 14.16 -3.91 10.83
C LEU A 413 14.50 -4.48 9.45
N VAL A 414 14.49 -5.81 9.32
CA VAL A 414 14.71 -6.52 8.05
C VAL A 414 13.39 -7.02 7.52
N GLY A 415 13.12 -6.78 6.24
CA GLY A 415 11.89 -7.33 5.68
C GLY A 415 11.77 -7.21 4.17
N THR A 416 10.58 -7.59 3.71
CA THR A 416 10.17 -7.49 2.30
C THR A 416 9.39 -6.20 2.05
N GLN A 417 8.67 -6.11 0.95
CA GLN A 417 7.83 -4.94 0.62
C GLN A 417 6.86 -4.51 1.74
N MET A 418 6.57 -5.38 2.70
CA MET A 418 5.67 -5.07 3.81
C MET A 418 6.21 -3.94 4.70
N ILE A 419 7.54 -3.85 4.89
CA ILE A 419 8.14 -2.81 5.74
C ILE A 419 8.19 -1.44 5.07
N VAL A 420 8.13 -1.40 3.74
CA VAL A 420 8.23 -0.15 2.96
C VAL A 420 6.88 0.57 2.89
N LYS A 421 5.76 -0.11 3.16
CA LYS A 421 4.41 0.41 2.94
C LYS A 421 3.68 0.73 4.24
N GLY A 422 2.95 1.85 4.27
CA GLY A 422 1.94 2.16 5.28
C GLY A 422 2.42 2.64 6.65
N HIS A 423 3.73 2.73 6.92
CA HIS A 423 4.24 3.08 8.24
C HIS A 423 5.08 4.36 8.21
N ASP A 424 5.04 5.09 9.31
CA ASP A 424 5.81 6.32 9.49
C ASP A 424 6.68 6.19 10.75
N PHE A 425 7.97 5.90 10.53
CA PHE A 425 8.96 5.76 11.60
C PHE A 425 9.90 6.97 11.58
N HIS A 426 9.70 7.88 12.52
CA HIS A 426 10.46 9.13 12.58
C HIS A 426 11.96 8.97 12.87
N LYS A 427 12.36 7.85 13.47
CA LYS A 427 13.75 7.55 13.83
C LYS A 427 14.52 6.75 12.78
N VAL A 428 13.86 6.35 11.69
CA VAL A 428 14.53 5.67 10.58
C VAL A 428 15.27 6.69 9.73
N THR A 429 16.58 6.70 9.85
CA THR A 429 17.48 7.60 9.11
C THR A 429 18.32 6.86 8.07
N LEU A 430 18.33 5.52 8.08
CA LEU A 430 19.00 4.69 7.07
C LEU A 430 18.05 3.66 6.48
N VAL A 431 18.01 3.61 5.14
CA VAL A 431 17.34 2.54 4.40
C VAL A 431 18.34 1.85 3.49
N GLY A 432 18.53 0.54 3.65
CA GLY A 432 19.37 -0.29 2.79
C GLY A 432 18.52 -1.19 1.89
N ILE A 433 18.72 -1.11 0.57
CA ILE A 433 18.13 -2.01 -0.41
C ILE A 433 19.22 -3.00 -0.82
N LEU A 434 19.09 -4.25 -0.36
CA LEU A 434 20.19 -5.20 -0.40
C LEU A 434 20.51 -5.73 -1.80
N LEU A 435 19.50 -5.80 -2.67
CA LEU A 435 19.65 -6.29 -4.05
C LEU A 435 18.50 -5.78 -4.93
N ALA A 436 18.70 -4.66 -5.58
CA ALA A 436 17.70 -4.06 -6.48
C ALA A 436 17.42 -4.94 -7.71
N ASP A 437 18.41 -5.71 -8.14
CA ASP A 437 18.36 -6.62 -9.29
C ASP A 437 17.24 -7.66 -9.20
N MET A 438 16.83 -8.08 -7.99
CA MET A 438 15.72 -9.03 -7.81
C MET A 438 14.38 -8.49 -8.33
N SER A 439 14.17 -7.20 -8.29
CA SER A 439 12.99 -6.55 -8.87
C SER A 439 13.19 -6.29 -10.36
N LEU A 440 14.37 -5.83 -10.71
CA LEU A 440 14.74 -5.38 -12.04
C LEU A 440 14.66 -6.51 -13.07
N TYR A 441 14.99 -7.72 -12.66
CA TYR A 441 15.01 -8.90 -13.52
C TYR A 441 13.91 -9.90 -13.17
N SER A 442 12.76 -9.43 -12.70
CA SER A 442 11.57 -10.27 -12.59
C SER A 442 11.01 -10.59 -13.99
N GLU A 443 10.24 -11.68 -14.09
CA GLU A 443 9.62 -12.15 -15.34
C GLU A 443 8.40 -11.30 -15.77
N ASP A 444 8.50 -10.00 -15.67
CA ASP A 444 7.39 -9.10 -16.00
C ASP A 444 7.94 -7.92 -16.82
N PHE A 445 7.28 -7.60 -17.91
CA PHE A 445 7.64 -6.43 -18.70
C PHE A 445 7.58 -5.11 -17.92
N ARG A 446 6.91 -5.11 -16.75
CA ARG A 446 6.86 -4.01 -15.79
C ARG A 446 7.99 -4.03 -14.76
N SER A 447 9.00 -4.89 -14.92
CA SER A 447 10.05 -5.05 -13.89
C SER A 447 10.80 -3.75 -13.58
N ALA A 448 11.12 -2.96 -14.59
CA ALA A 448 11.78 -1.66 -14.41
C ALA A 448 10.86 -0.65 -13.69
N GLU A 449 9.57 -0.59 -14.07
CA GLU A 449 8.56 0.25 -13.41
C GLU A 449 8.40 -0.13 -11.93
N LYS A 450 8.20 -1.42 -11.63
CA LYS A 450 8.09 -1.93 -10.25
C LYS A 450 9.37 -1.69 -9.44
N THR A 451 10.53 -1.75 -10.08
CA THR A 451 11.81 -1.46 -9.42
C THR A 451 11.90 0.02 -9.07
N PHE A 452 11.61 0.90 -10.02
CA PHE A 452 11.59 2.34 -9.77
C PHE A 452 10.62 2.71 -8.64
N GLU A 453 9.39 2.19 -8.67
CA GLU A 453 8.38 2.39 -7.62
C GLU A 453 8.91 1.97 -6.26
N LEU A 454 9.49 0.77 -6.18
CA LEU A 454 10.02 0.19 -4.96
C LEU A 454 11.18 0.99 -4.38
N LEU A 455 12.16 1.35 -5.23
CA LEU A 455 13.32 2.15 -4.83
C LEU A 455 12.90 3.53 -4.34
N SER A 456 11.96 4.17 -5.03
CA SER A 456 11.42 5.49 -4.67
C SER A 456 10.61 5.45 -3.37
N GLN A 457 9.79 4.41 -3.17
CA GLN A 457 9.05 4.22 -1.92
C GLN A 457 9.99 3.96 -0.75
N ALA A 458 11.01 3.12 -0.93
CA ALA A 458 12.00 2.83 0.10
C ALA A 458 12.81 4.08 0.45
N ALA A 459 13.25 4.83 -0.55
CA ALA A 459 13.92 6.12 -0.36
C ALA A 459 13.04 7.10 0.41
N GLY A 460 11.74 7.14 0.12
CA GLY A 460 10.78 7.99 0.81
C GLY A 460 10.57 7.65 2.30
N ARG A 461 11.15 6.55 2.83
CA ARG A 461 11.07 6.18 4.26
C ARG A 461 12.18 6.78 5.09
N ALA A 462 13.34 7.04 4.52
CA ALA A 462 14.46 7.64 5.24
C ALA A 462 14.23 9.13 5.52
N GLY A 463 14.57 9.57 6.73
CA GLY A 463 14.59 10.99 7.09
C GLY A 463 13.22 11.66 7.12
N ARG A 464 12.21 11.03 7.71
CA ARG A 464 10.90 11.64 7.94
C ARG A 464 10.82 12.48 9.20
N GLY A 465 11.80 12.34 10.08
CA GLY A 465 11.98 13.18 11.25
C GLY A 465 12.75 14.47 10.92
N SER A 466 13.39 15.06 11.94
CA SER A 466 14.24 16.25 11.82
C SER A 466 15.63 15.96 11.21
N ALA A 467 16.07 14.70 11.22
CA ALA A 467 17.36 14.31 10.69
C ALA A 467 17.26 13.93 9.20
N LYS A 468 18.26 14.34 8.42
CA LYS A 468 18.38 13.92 7.01
C LYS A 468 18.62 12.42 6.93
N GLY A 469 17.92 11.74 6.04
CA GLY A 469 18.07 10.31 5.84
C GLY A 469 19.10 9.95 4.77
N ASP A 470 19.64 8.74 4.88
CA ASP A 470 20.51 8.12 3.87
C ASP A 470 19.84 6.85 3.32
N VAL A 471 20.06 6.60 2.03
CA VAL A 471 19.58 5.39 1.34
C VAL A 471 20.75 4.74 0.61
N VAL A 472 20.93 3.44 0.79
CA VAL A 472 21.93 2.66 0.05
C VAL A 472 21.24 1.67 -0.85
N ILE A 473 21.39 1.83 -2.16
CA ILE A 473 20.89 0.89 -3.18
C ILE A 473 22.06 0.02 -3.63
N GLN A 474 22.02 -1.26 -3.35
CA GLN A 474 23.02 -2.23 -3.79
C GLN A 474 22.52 -2.95 -5.05
N THR A 475 23.31 -2.94 -6.12
CA THR A 475 22.93 -3.54 -7.40
C THR A 475 24.17 -3.97 -8.20
N TYR A 476 23.99 -4.93 -9.11
CA TYR A 476 24.97 -5.30 -10.13
C TYR A 476 24.85 -4.45 -11.41
N ASN A 477 23.80 -3.61 -11.51
CA ASN A 477 23.54 -2.74 -12.65
C ASN A 477 23.27 -1.29 -12.23
N PRO A 478 24.27 -0.58 -11.68
CA PRO A 478 24.11 0.78 -11.18
C PRO A 478 23.75 1.80 -12.28
N GLU A 479 24.06 1.49 -13.55
CA GLU A 479 23.79 2.36 -14.70
C GLU A 479 22.36 2.22 -15.24
N HIS A 480 21.57 1.23 -14.77
CA HIS A 480 20.22 1.02 -15.25
C HIS A 480 19.32 2.23 -15.00
N TYR A 481 18.59 2.69 -16.02
CA TYR A 481 17.79 3.93 -15.94
C TYR A 481 16.79 3.95 -14.76
N ALA A 482 16.16 2.82 -14.44
CA ALA A 482 15.25 2.75 -13.28
C ALA A 482 15.98 2.98 -11.96
N VAL A 483 17.24 2.55 -11.83
CA VAL A 483 18.08 2.76 -10.63
C VAL A 483 18.56 4.20 -10.56
N THR A 484 19.12 4.71 -11.67
CA THR A 484 19.67 6.08 -11.71
C THR A 484 18.59 7.14 -11.54
N ALA A 485 17.42 6.95 -12.17
CA ALA A 485 16.27 7.84 -12.01
C ALA A 485 15.69 7.80 -10.59
N ALA A 486 15.58 6.61 -9.97
CA ALA A 486 15.13 6.48 -8.57
C ALA A 486 16.12 7.15 -7.60
N ALA A 487 17.43 7.01 -7.83
CA ALA A 487 18.45 7.66 -7.03
C ALA A 487 18.42 9.19 -7.15
N ALA A 488 18.02 9.71 -8.30
CA ALA A 488 17.82 11.13 -8.55
C ALA A 488 16.43 11.65 -8.14
N HIS A 489 15.53 10.79 -7.68
CA HIS A 489 14.11 11.11 -7.43
C HIS A 489 13.40 11.70 -8.66
N ASP A 490 13.80 11.28 -9.86
CA ASP A 490 13.34 11.83 -11.14
C ASP A 490 12.39 10.85 -11.86
N TYR A 491 11.09 10.96 -11.53
CA TYR A 491 10.05 10.16 -12.18
C TYR A 491 9.90 10.52 -13.67
N LYS A 492 10.06 11.79 -14.05
CA LYS A 492 9.85 12.24 -15.44
C LYS A 492 10.91 11.62 -16.37
N ARG A 493 12.15 11.59 -15.91
CA ARG A 493 13.23 10.90 -16.62
C ARG A 493 12.94 9.40 -16.74
N PHE A 494 12.57 8.75 -15.64
CA PHE A 494 12.18 7.34 -15.66
C PHE A 494 11.07 7.08 -16.68
N TYR A 495 9.98 7.88 -16.62
CA TYR A 495 8.86 7.74 -17.53
C TYR A 495 9.28 7.87 -18.99
N SER A 496 10.11 8.85 -19.35
CA SER A 496 10.53 9.08 -20.74
C SER A 496 11.33 7.90 -21.30
N GLU A 497 12.23 7.31 -20.50
CA GLU A 497 13.03 6.15 -20.92
C GLU A 497 12.18 4.87 -20.98
N GLU A 498 11.33 4.62 -20.00
CA GLU A 498 10.49 3.43 -19.94
C GLU A 498 9.41 3.43 -21.03
N ILE A 499 8.75 4.55 -21.31
CA ILE A 499 7.69 4.60 -22.33
C ILE A 499 8.23 4.36 -23.74
N GLU A 500 9.47 4.77 -24.00
CA GLU A 500 10.17 4.48 -25.24
C GLU A 500 10.46 2.99 -25.38
N PHE A 501 10.98 2.36 -24.32
CA PHE A 501 11.16 0.92 -24.27
C PHE A 501 9.85 0.17 -24.54
N ARG A 502 8.74 0.60 -23.89
CA ARG A 502 7.42 -0.01 -24.10
C ARG A 502 6.94 0.10 -25.54
N ARG A 503 7.23 1.22 -26.23
CA ARG A 503 6.92 1.39 -27.65
C ARG A 503 7.71 0.44 -28.54
N LEU A 504 9.01 0.33 -28.30
CA LEU A 504 9.89 -0.55 -29.09
C LEU A 504 9.52 -2.02 -28.94
N MET A 505 9.16 -2.44 -27.71
CA MET A 505 8.83 -3.83 -27.40
C MET A 505 7.35 -4.18 -27.60
N ASN A 506 6.52 -3.25 -28.08
CA ASN A 506 5.08 -3.42 -28.23
C ASN A 506 4.36 -3.77 -26.90
N TYR A 507 4.77 -3.15 -25.79
CA TYR A 507 4.19 -3.35 -24.46
C TYR A 507 3.17 -2.25 -24.09
N PRO A 508 2.21 -2.54 -23.19
CA PRO A 508 1.34 -1.52 -22.60
C PRO A 508 2.13 -0.43 -21.87
N PRO A 509 1.65 0.81 -21.83
CA PRO A 509 0.39 1.32 -22.40
C PRO A 509 0.46 1.72 -23.88
N SER A 510 1.61 1.58 -24.54
CA SER A 510 1.79 1.95 -25.94
C SER A 510 1.03 1.00 -26.88
N TRP A 511 0.91 -0.26 -26.48
CA TRP A 511 0.18 -1.32 -27.20
C TRP A 511 -0.76 -2.06 -26.23
N ASN A 512 -1.68 -2.85 -26.80
CA ASN A 512 -2.56 -3.71 -26.02
C ASN A 512 -2.00 -5.13 -25.97
N MET A 513 -2.07 -5.76 -24.79
CA MET A 513 -1.65 -7.15 -24.59
C MET A 513 -2.81 -7.97 -24.04
N LEU A 514 -3.08 -9.11 -24.65
CA LEU A 514 -4.05 -10.10 -24.18
C LEU A 514 -3.30 -11.34 -23.68
N LYS A 515 -3.53 -11.71 -22.42
CA LYS A 515 -3.06 -12.98 -21.86
C LYS A 515 -4.21 -13.95 -21.76
N VAL A 516 -4.13 -15.07 -22.46
CA VAL A 516 -5.05 -16.20 -22.34
C VAL A 516 -4.36 -17.26 -21.48
N SER A 517 -5.00 -17.61 -20.34
CA SER A 517 -4.51 -18.65 -19.44
C SER A 517 -5.48 -19.82 -19.46
N ILE A 518 -4.97 -21.00 -19.77
CA ILE A 518 -5.71 -22.27 -19.75
C ILE A 518 -5.25 -23.04 -18.52
N LEU A 519 -6.17 -23.40 -17.66
CA LEU A 519 -5.90 -24.21 -16.46
C LEU A 519 -6.55 -25.58 -16.65
N GLY A 520 -5.75 -26.64 -16.58
CA GLY A 520 -6.19 -28.03 -16.67
C GLY A 520 -5.66 -28.85 -15.49
N LYS A 521 -6.24 -30.02 -15.25
CA LYS A 521 -5.73 -31.00 -14.28
C LYS A 521 -4.61 -31.86 -14.85
N GLU A 522 -4.49 -31.89 -16.16
CA GLU A 522 -3.44 -32.59 -16.93
C GLU A 522 -2.84 -31.58 -17.91
N GLU A 523 -1.50 -31.57 -18.02
CA GLU A 523 -0.76 -30.76 -19.00
C GLU A 523 -0.84 -31.36 -20.41
#